data_9fe1727574dc6f044e6d0ac41989a549
#
_entry.id   9fe1727574dc6f044e6d0ac41989a549
#
_cell.length_a   1.000
_cell.length_b   1.000
_cell.length_c   1.000
_cell.angle_alpha   90.00
_cell.angle_beta   90.00
_cell.angle_gamma   90.00
#
_symmetry.space_group_name_H-M   'P 1'
#
loop_
_entity.id
_entity.type
_entity.pdbx_description
1 polymer ?
#
loop_
_entity_poly.entity_id
_entity_poly.type
_entity_poly.pdbx_seq_one_letter_code
_entity_poly.pdbx_strand_id
1 'polypeptide(L)'
;MQRQERGRKEPSEFNVIVKCKDLIKHTFTITNSTERFPKKYRFTLVNRIQDKAVDIYECALEANELNLLDAQEFKERQRLQAKAMTYCKELLFFIELSHEQGFISTNSCEYWSKLALDVKYIQILLQIINISTVRCHCIHANHFF
;
A
#
# COMPACT_ATOMS: atom_id res chain seq x y z
N MET A 1 -1.11 -39.93 7.54
CA MET A 1 -0.16 -38.77 7.42
C MET A 1 -0.76 -37.76 6.49
N GLN A 2 -1.45 -36.77 7.03
CA GLN A 2 -2.04 -35.71 6.22
C GLN A 2 -0.95 -34.68 5.93
N ARG A 3 -0.61 -34.55 4.66
CA ARG A 3 0.27 -33.53 4.14
C ARG A 3 -0.45 -32.20 4.27
N GLN A 4 -0.09 -31.40 5.27
CA GLN A 4 -0.53 -30.00 5.31
C GLN A 4 0.03 -29.30 4.08
N GLU A 5 -0.84 -29.07 3.10
CA GLU A 5 -0.58 -28.10 2.06
C GLU A 5 -0.41 -26.75 2.74
N ARG A 6 0.84 -26.28 2.78
CA ARG A 6 1.09 -24.87 3.13
C ARG A 6 0.49 -24.03 2.01
N GLY A 7 -0.79 -23.71 2.17
CA GLY A 7 -1.50 -22.85 1.26
C GLY A 7 -0.71 -21.56 1.06
N ARG A 8 -0.44 -21.21 -0.18
CA ARG A 8 -0.02 -19.89 -0.60
C ARG A 8 -0.95 -18.90 0.09
N LYS A 9 -0.44 -18.08 1.01
CA LYS A 9 -1.25 -17.03 1.63
C LYS A 9 -1.74 -16.12 0.50
N GLU A 10 -3.03 -16.19 0.21
CA GLU A 10 -3.62 -15.28 -0.74
C GLU A 10 -3.53 -13.84 -0.24
N PRO A 11 -3.36 -12.85 -1.14
CA PRO A 11 -3.40 -11.45 -0.77
C PRO A 11 -4.74 -11.16 -0.07
N SER A 12 -4.69 -10.63 1.13
CA SER A 12 -5.87 -10.32 1.93
C SER A 12 -5.88 -8.85 2.34
N GLU A 13 -7.06 -8.35 2.67
CA GLU A 13 -7.26 -7.03 3.24
C GLU A 13 -6.44 -6.84 4.51
N PHE A 14 -6.31 -7.87 5.31
CA PHE A 14 -5.46 -7.87 6.52
C PHE A 14 -3.97 -7.74 6.16
N ASN A 15 -3.50 -8.45 5.13
CA ASN A 15 -2.09 -8.42 4.73
C ASN A 15 -1.67 -7.04 4.24
N VAL A 16 -2.51 -6.33 3.50
CA VAL A 16 -2.18 -4.97 3.04
C VAL A 16 -2.04 -4.01 4.21
N ILE A 17 -2.90 -4.13 5.22
CA ILE A 17 -2.82 -3.29 6.42
C ILE A 17 -1.54 -3.55 7.21
N VAL A 18 -1.16 -4.81 7.39
CA VAL A 18 0.11 -5.18 8.06
C VAL A 18 1.31 -4.59 7.31
N LYS A 19 1.33 -4.72 5.98
CA LYS A 19 2.40 -4.17 5.14
C LYS A 19 2.45 -2.65 5.17
N CYS A 20 1.31 -1.97 5.20
CA CYS A 20 1.25 -0.52 5.39
C CYS A 20 1.86 -0.09 6.73
N LYS A 21 1.53 -0.80 7.80
CA LYS A 21 2.11 -0.52 9.13
C LYS A 21 3.63 -0.71 9.16
N ASP A 22 4.13 -1.76 8.54
CA ASP A 22 5.57 -2.00 8.43
C ASP A 22 6.26 -0.87 7.66
N LEU A 23 5.66 -0.44 6.55
CA LEU A 23 6.14 0.68 5.74
C LEU A 23 6.19 1.99 6.55
N ILE A 24 5.13 2.31 7.30
CA ILE A 24 5.06 3.50 8.15
C ILE A 24 6.17 3.48 9.20
N LYS A 25 6.28 2.39 9.94
CA LYS A 25 7.29 2.24 11.02
C LYS A 25 8.70 2.44 10.48
N HIS A 26 9.03 1.80 9.37
CA HIS A 26 10.34 1.96 8.74
C HIS A 26 10.57 3.39 8.25
N THR A 27 9.56 3.99 7.60
CA THR A 27 9.62 5.36 7.10
C THR A 27 9.92 6.35 8.24
N PHE A 28 9.22 6.26 9.35
CA PHE A 28 9.47 7.12 10.51
C PHE A 28 10.84 6.87 11.14
N THR A 29 11.25 5.62 11.27
CA THR A 29 12.57 5.28 11.82
C THR A 29 13.70 5.91 11.01
N ILE A 30 13.66 5.80 9.68
CA ILE A 30 14.73 6.29 8.83
C ILE A 30 14.72 7.83 8.70
N THR A 31 13.53 8.45 8.61
CA THR A 31 13.40 9.90 8.39
C THR A 31 13.55 10.72 9.67
N ASN A 32 13.34 10.14 10.84
CA ASN A 32 13.58 10.80 12.13
C ASN A 32 15.07 10.94 12.46
N SER A 33 15.96 10.26 11.74
CA SER A 33 17.41 10.41 11.91
C SER A 33 17.86 11.76 11.33
N THR A 34 18.24 12.68 12.22
CA THR A 34 18.78 14.00 11.81
C THR A 34 20.19 13.93 11.23
N GLU A 35 20.90 12.83 11.44
CA GLU A 35 22.18 12.55 10.79
C GLU A 35 21.99 12.24 9.32
N ARG A 36 20.90 11.54 8.96
CA ARG A 36 20.56 11.18 7.57
C ARG A 36 19.81 12.31 6.86
N PHE A 37 18.76 12.82 7.51
CA PHE A 37 17.92 13.89 6.97
C PHE A 37 18.18 15.20 7.70
N PRO A 38 18.93 16.15 7.11
CA PRO A 38 19.21 17.44 7.73
C PRO A 38 17.93 18.18 8.11
N LYS A 39 17.94 18.85 9.26
CA LYS A 39 16.77 19.57 9.81
C LYS A 39 16.13 20.57 8.84
N LYS A 40 16.93 21.17 7.96
CA LYS A 40 16.45 22.13 6.96
C LYS A 40 15.44 21.53 5.96
N TYR A 41 15.44 20.19 5.80
CA TYR A 41 14.52 19.49 4.90
C TYR A 41 13.28 18.93 5.60
N ARG A 42 13.09 19.23 6.87
CA ARG A 42 11.94 18.69 7.63
C ARG A 42 10.61 19.02 6.96
N PHE A 43 10.37 20.28 6.63
CA PHE A 43 9.10 20.72 6.06
C PHE A 43 8.97 20.44 4.57
N THR A 44 10.06 20.47 3.84
CA THR A 44 10.04 20.32 2.38
C THR A 44 10.09 18.87 1.91
N LEU A 45 10.64 17.96 2.71
CA LEU A 45 10.85 16.58 2.33
C LEU A 45 10.34 15.59 3.40
N VAL A 46 10.85 15.65 4.64
CA VAL A 46 10.59 14.64 5.66
C VAL A 46 9.09 14.54 5.99
N ASN A 47 8.42 15.67 6.24
CA ASN A 47 6.98 15.66 6.52
C ASN A 47 6.18 15.08 5.36
N ARG A 48 6.51 15.43 4.12
CA ARG A 48 5.84 14.90 2.92
C ARG A 48 6.01 13.39 2.79
N ILE A 49 7.19 12.88 3.09
CA ILE A 49 7.47 11.43 3.08
C ILE A 49 6.62 10.72 4.13
N GLN A 50 6.61 11.23 5.36
CA GLN A 50 5.86 10.66 6.47
C GLN A 50 4.35 10.71 6.20
N ASP A 51 3.83 11.84 5.76
CA ASP A 51 2.42 12.02 5.38
C ASP A 51 2.03 11.01 4.30
N LYS A 52 2.87 10.84 3.27
CA LYS A 52 2.59 9.92 2.18
C LYS A 52 2.49 8.46 2.63
N ALA A 53 3.36 8.04 3.54
CA ALA A 53 3.29 6.69 4.12
C ALA A 53 2.00 6.48 4.94
N VAL A 54 1.56 7.48 5.69
CA VAL A 54 0.30 7.46 6.44
C VAL A 54 -0.91 7.48 5.50
N ASP A 55 -0.91 8.33 4.49
CA ASP A 55 -1.97 8.43 3.47
C ASP A 55 -2.24 7.09 2.78
N ILE A 56 -1.19 6.32 2.47
CA ILE A 56 -1.30 4.97 1.89
C ILE A 56 -2.09 4.06 2.82
N TYR A 57 -1.77 4.06 4.11
CA TYR A 57 -2.47 3.27 5.11
C TYR A 57 -3.94 3.68 5.25
N GLU A 58 -4.21 4.98 5.34
CA GLU A 58 -5.57 5.51 5.48
C GLU A 58 -6.44 5.12 4.28
N CYS A 59 -5.94 5.30 3.06
CA CYS A 59 -6.65 4.89 1.85
C CYS A 59 -6.92 3.37 1.80
N ALA A 60 -5.94 2.56 2.19
CA ALA A 60 -6.09 1.10 2.23
C ALA A 60 -7.13 0.66 3.27
N LEU A 61 -7.10 1.27 4.46
CA LEU A 61 -8.04 0.98 5.53
C LEU A 61 -9.46 1.38 5.15
N GLU A 62 -9.66 2.61 4.67
CA GLU A 62 -10.97 3.08 4.22
C GLU A 62 -11.54 2.19 3.09
N ALA A 63 -10.70 1.79 2.14
CA ALA A 63 -11.13 0.89 1.08
C ALA A 63 -11.64 -0.44 1.63
N ASN A 64 -10.96 -1.01 2.63
CA ASN A 64 -11.33 -2.29 3.22
C ASN A 64 -12.65 -2.26 3.99
N GLU A 65 -13.06 -1.08 4.49
CA GLU A 65 -14.33 -0.91 5.21
C GLU A 65 -15.56 -0.86 4.28
N LEU A 66 -15.36 -0.70 2.98
CA LEU A 66 -16.44 -0.57 2.00
C LEU A 66 -16.93 -1.92 1.50
N ASN A 67 -18.26 -2.03 1.31
CA ASN A 67 -18.90 -3.25 0.85
C ASN A 67 -18.72 -3.46 -0.67
N LEU A 68 -18.16 -4.61 -1.04
CA LEU A 68 -17.97 -5.00 -2.45
C LEU A 68 -19.26 -5.15 -3.24
N LEU A 69 -20.36 -5.51 -2.57
CA LEU A 69 -21.63 -5.83 -3.23
C LEU A 69 -22.54 -4.61 -3.41
N ASP A 70 -22.23 -3.49 -2.77
CA ASP A 70 -22.87 -2.21 -3.05
C ASP A 70 -22.14 -1.50 -4.19
N ALA A 71 -22.87 -1.10 -5.24
CA ALA A 71 -22.27 -0.54 -6.46
C ALA A 71 -21.53 0.77 -6.22
N GLN A 72 -22.04 1.65 -5.34
CA GLN A 72 -21.39 2.93 -5.02
C GLN A 72 -20.17 2.72 -4.13
N GLU A 73 -20.29 1.88 -3.10
CA GLU A 73 -19.17 1.54 -2.22
C GLU A 73 -18.06 0.81 -2.96
N PHE A 74 -18.39 -0.08 -3.89
CA PHE A 74 -17.41 -0.74 -4.75
C PHE A 74 -16.62 0.26 -5.60
N LYS A 75 -17.30 1.22 -6.22
CA LYS A 75 -16.67 2.28 -6.99
C LYS A 75 -15.74 3.14 -6.14
N GLU A 76 -16.17 3.52 -4.94
CA GLU A 76 -15.36 4.30 -3.99
C GLU A 76 -14.16 3.48 -3.50
N ARG A 77 -14.35 2.19 -3.21
CA ARG A 77 -13.26 1.28 -2.86
C ARG A 77 -12.19 1.21 -3.94
N GLN A 78 -12.59 1.08 -5.20
CA GLN A 78 -11.65 1.08 -6.33
C GLN A 78 -10.89 2.42 -6.42
N ARG A 79 -11.57 3.53 -6.20
CA ARG A 79 -10.95 4.86 -6.19
C ARG A 79 -9.91 4.99 -5.09
N LEU A 80 -10.20 4.56 -3.88
CA LEU A 80 -9.27 4.59 -2.75
C LEU A 80 -8.07 3.66 -2.97
N GLN A 81 -8.28 2.47 -3.52
CA GLN A 81 -7.19 1.55 -3.86
C GLN A 81 -6.26 2.14 -4.93
N ALA A 82 -6.83 2.77 -5.96
CA ALA A 82 -6.05 3.47 -6.99
C ALA A 82 -5.26 4.65 -6.40
N LYS A 83 -5.86 5.38 -5.48
CA LYS A 83 -5.21 6.49 -4.77
C LYS A 83 -4.04 6.00 -3.90
N ALA A 84 -4.22 4.90 -3.17
CA ALA A 84 -3.15 4.27 -2.41
C ALA A 84 -1.96 3.87 -3.30
N MET A 85 -2.23 3.31 -4.48
CA MET A 85 -1.18 2.97 -5.44
C MET A 85 -0.46 4.20 -5.99
N THR A 86 -1.17 5.30 -6.24
CA THR A 86 -0.56 6.56 -6.64
C THR A 86 0.35 7.09 -5.55
N TYR A 87 -0.07 7.06 -4.30
CA TYR A 87 0.75 7.46 -3.17
C TYR A 87 1.99 6.57 -2.98
N CYS A 88 1.88 5.27 -3.28
CA CYS A 88 3.06 4.39 -3.31
C CYS A 88 4.09 4.85 -4.35
N LYS A 89 3.64 5.25 -5.54
CA LYS A 89 4.52 5.78 -6.60
C LYS A 89 5.18 7.08 -6.18
N GLU A 90 4.44 7.99 -5.56
CA GLU A 90 4.98 9.25 -5.03
C GLU A 90 6.02 8.97 -3.93
N LEU A 91 5.73 8.06 -3.01
CA LEU A 91 6.68 7.66 -1.97
C LEU A 91 7.95 7.05 -2.56
N LEU A 92 7.84 6.19 -3.56
CA LEU A 92 8.98 5.61 -4.26
C LEU A 92 9.88 6.69 -4.87
N PHE A 93 9.30 7.72 -5.47
CA PHE A 93 10.06 8.87 -5.96
C PHE A 93 10.80 9.60 -4.82
N PHE A 94 10.16 9.83 -3.69
CA PHE A 94 10.82 10.48 -2.55
C PHE A 94 11.95 9.64 -1.95
N ILE A 95 11.82 8.31 -1.97
CA ILE A 95 12.88 7.39 -1.55
C ILE A 95 14.07 7.50 -2.50
N GLU A 96 13.84 7.47 -3.80
CA GLU A 96 14.85 7.64 -4.83
C GLU A 96 15.56 9.01 -4.69
N LEU A 97 14.79 10.08 -4.53
CA LEU A 97 15.31 11.43 -4.30
C LEU A 97 16.19 11.49 -3.04
N SER A 98 15.78 10.84 -1.95
CA SER A 98 16.56 10.77 -0.72
C SER A 98 17.91 10.07 -0.91
N HIS A 99 17.94 9.05 -1.76
CA HIS A 99 19.18 8.37 -2.15
C HIS A 99 20.06 9.26 -3.04
N GLU A 100 19.49 9.91 -4.03
CA GLU A 100 20.21 10.84 -4.92
C GLU A 100 20.81 12.03 -4.18
N GLN A 101 20.12 12.52 -3.14
CA GLN A 101 20.63 13.57 -2.26
C GLN A 101 21.70 13.08 -1.27
N GLY A 102 22.00 11.80 -1.25
CA GLY A 102 22.98 11.21 -0.35
C GLY A 102 22.51 11.02 1.10
N PHE A 103 21.19 11.11 1.36
CA PHE A 103 20.64 10.96 2.71
C PHE A 103 20.59 9.51 3.19
N ILE A 104 20.50 8.57 2.27
CA ILE A 104 20.42 7.14 2.54
C ILE A 104 21.37 6.35 1.62
N SER A 105 21.83 5.20 2.11
CA SER A 105 22.65 4.27 1.32
C SER A 105 21.82 3.53 0.26
N THR A 106 22.50 2.94 -0.72
CA THR A 106 21.86 2.07 -1.72
C THR A 106 21.07 0.94 -1.07
N ASN A 107 21.64 0.26 -0.06
CA ASN A 107 20.95 -0.81 0.66
C ASN A 107 19.69 -0.32 1.37
N SER A 108 19.74 0.84 2.01
CA SER A 108 18.57 1.44 2.65
C SER A 108 17.50 1.84 1.62
N CYS A 109 17.91 2.36 0.47
CA CYS A 109 17.01 2.69 -0.63
C CYS A 109 16.29 1.44 -1.16
N GLU A 110 17.02 0.37 -1.42
CA GLU A 110 16.47 -0.89 -1.91
C GLU A 110 15.47 -1.50 -0.92
N TYR A 111 15.84 -1.57 0.35
CA TYR A 111 14.97 -2.14 1.38
C TYR A 111 13.68 -1.31 1.56
N TRP A 112 13.80 -0.01 1.66
CA TRP A 112 12.64 0.89 1.82
C TRP A 112 11.73 0.86 0.60
N SER A 113 12.31 0.88 -0.60
CA SER A 113 11.56 0.74 -1.86
C SER A 113 10.83 -0.59 -1.94
N LYS A 114 11.44 -1.68 -1.48
CA LYS A 114 10.79 -3.00 -1.40
C LYS A 114 9.54 -2.97 -0.54
N LEU A 115 9.58 -2.32 0.63
CA LEU A 115 8.41 -2.20 1.51
C LEU A 115 7.25 -1.46 0.82
N ALA A 116 7.55 -0.38 0.09
CA ALA A 116 6.54 0.37 -0.66
C ALA A 116 5.98 -0.43 -1.85
N LEU A 117 6.84 -1.17 -2.56
CA LEU A 117 6.43 -2.04 -3.67
C LEU A 117 5.58 -3.21 -3.19
N ASP A 118 5.87 -3.80 -2.04
CA ASP A 118 5.06 -4.87 -1.46
C ASP A 118 3.61 -4.41 -1.23
N VAL A 119 3.42 -3.21 -0.68
CA VAL A 119 2.09 -2.61 -0.51
C VAL A 119 1.41 -2.40 -1.85
N LYS A 120 2.11 -1.82 -2.81
CA LYS A 120 1.58 -1.55 -4.15
C LYS A 120 1.11 -2.82 -4.86
N TYR A 121 1.92 -3.88 -4.82
CA TYR A 121 1.56 -5.16 -5.47
C TYR A 121 0.36 -5.83 -4.80
N ILE A 122 0.26 -5.81 -3.48
CA ILE A 122 -0.92 -6.36 -2.78
C ILE A 122 -2.17 -5.57 -3.15
N GLN A 123 -2.10 -4.25 -3.25
CA GLN A 123 -3.24 -3.44 -3.70
C GLN A 123 -3.70 -3.78 -5.11
N ILE A 124 -2.77 -3.98 -6.04
CA ILE A 124 -3.09 -4.40 -7.41
C ILE A 124 -3.80 -5.76 -7.41
N LEU A 125 -3.29 -6.72 -6.66
CA LEU A 125 -3.89 -8.05 -6.56
C LEU A 125 -5.27 -8.01 -5.91
N LEU A 126 -5.47 -7.21 -4.88
CA LEU A 126 -6.79 -7.00 -4.26
C LEU A 126 -7.79 -6.38 -5.22
N GLN A 127 -7.40 -5.42 -6.05
CA GLN A 127 -8.27 -4.87 -7.09
C GLN A 127 -8.73 -5.94 -8.09
N ILE A 128 -7.81 -6.78 -8.55
CA ILE A 128 -8.12 -7.87 -9.49
C ILE A 128 -9.09 -8.86 -8.85
N ILE A 129 -8.85 -9.27 -7.61
CA ILE A 129 -9.71 -10.20 -6.86
C ILE A 129 -11.10 -9.59 -6.65
N ASN A 130 -11.19 -8.32 -6.26
CA ASN A 130 -12.46 -7.63 -6.03
C ASN A 130 -13.30 -7.53 -7.31
N ILE A 131 -12.69 -7.21 -8.45
CA ILE A 131 -13.37 -7.18 -9.75
C ILE A 131 -13.91 -8.57 -10.11
N SER A 132 -13.13 -9.62 -9.92
CA SER A 132 -13.54 -11.00 -10.18
C SER A 132 -14.70 -11.42 -9.29
N THR A 133 -14.65 -11.08 -8.00
CA THR A 133 -15.72 -11.37 -7.02
C THR A 133 -17.04 -10.72 -7.43
N VAL A 134 -17.02 -9.44 -7.78
CA VAL A 134 -18.22 -8.70 -8.20
C VAL A 134 -18.79 -9.27 -9.50
N ARG A 135 -17.95 -9.60 -10.47
CA ARG A 135 -18.39 -10.22 -11.74
C ARG A 135 -19.07 -11.57 -11.50
N CYS A 136 -18.49 -12.43 -10.68
CA CYS A 136 -19.10 -13.72 -10.35
C CYS A 136 -20.47 -13.56 -9.68
N HIS A 137 -20.60 -12.59 -8.78
CA HIS A 137 -21.87 -12.31 -8.10
C HIS A 137 -22.94 -11.85 -9.09
N CYS A 138 -22.61 -10.93 -10.00
CA CYS A 138 -23.53 -10.46 -11.04
C CYS A 138 -24.00 -11.58 -11.98
N ILE A 139 -23.12 -12.50 -12.36
CA ILE A 139 -23.48 -13.63 -13.23
C ILE A 139 -24.48 -14.55 -12.52
N HIS A 140 -24.27 -14.88 -11.24
CA HIS A 140 -25.19 -15.72 -10.48
C HIS A 140 -26.55 -15.05 -10.24
N ALA A 141 -26.58 -13.74 -10.00
CA ALA A 141 -27.82 -12.98 -9.84
C ALA A 141 -28.67 -12.96 -11.12
N ASN A 142 -28.03 -12.93 -12.30
CA ASN A 142 -28.73 -12.95 -13.58
C ASN A 142 -29.27 -14.35 -14.01
N HIS A 143 -28.82 -15.42 -13.35
CA HIS A 143 -29.33 -16.77 -13.64
C HIS A 143 -30.61 -17.12 -12.85
N PHE A 144 -31.09 -16.27 -11.95
CA PHE A 144 -32.32 -16.49 -11.17
C PHE A 144 -33.53 -15.71 -11.72
N PHE A 145 -33.37 -15.05 -12.82
CA PHE A 145 -34.43 -14.41 -13.61
C PHE A 145 -34.45 -15.03 -15.01
#